data_303b786c13151195dbebd81e48d4d971
#
_entry.id   303b786c13151195dbebd81e48d4d971
#
_cell.length_a   1.000
_cell.length_b   1.000
_cell.length_c   1.000
_cell.angle_alpha   90.00
_cell.angle_beta   90.00
_cell.angle_gamma   90.00
#
_symmetry.space_group_name_H-M   'P 1'
#
loop_
_entity.id
_entity.type
_entity.pdbx_description
1 polymer ?
#
loop_
_entity_poly.entity_id
_entity_poly.type
_entity_poly.pdbx_seq_one_letter_code
_entity_poly.pdbx_strand_id
1 'polypeptide(L)'
;MDDLAWCAADPHLSIEDPALPVFLTWLQDFERAGARHLVLLGDLFQVWIGLPGAQTPEQESVLTALSRLAKNGRKVIYLAGNRDYFMEELARWSPIRVCDHWDLVTEGPARIRFEHGDLINTSDANYLRWREFSRARTVRRLFQLLPAEGQLRLARHLEGRLAGTNAAYKSYFPERELSVWARRLKAEGVNSAVLGHFHLNRVVRQEGVEIRFLPQFREEGVHLRVARDGAQTLRGVER
;
A
#
# COMPACT_ATOMS: atom_id res chain seq x y z
N MET A 1 -19.51 -11.43 12.22
CA MET A 1 -18.20 -11.29 12.91
C MET A 1 -17.75 -9.87 12.66
N ASP A 2 -17.38 -9.16 13.70
CA ASP A 2 -16.93 -7.76 13.54
C ASP A 2 -15.50 -7.75 13.05
N ASP A 3 -15.30 -7.29 11.81
CA ASP A 3 -13.98 -7.12 11.24
C ASP A 3 -13.22 -6.02 12.00
N LEU A 4 -11.97 -6.30 12.40
CA LEU A 4 -11.08 -5.34 13.03
C LEU A 4 -10.39 -4.46 12.00
N ALA A 5 -9.98 -5.07 10.87
CA ALA A 5 -9.29 -4.38 9.80
C ALA A 5 -9.67 -4.92 8.41
N TRP A 6 -9.69 -4.04 7.42
CA TRP A 6 -9.71 -4.38 6.01
C TRP A 6 -8.41 -3.89 5.35
N CYS A 7 -7.88 -4.68 4.42
CA CYS A 7 -6.61 -4.40 3.80
C CYS A 7 -6.65 -4.67 2.29
N ALA A 8 -6.14 -3.74 1.49
CA ALA A 8 -5.94 -3.89 0.06
C ALA A 8 -4.49 -3.63 -0.32
N ALA A 9 -4.00 -4.36 -1.32
CA ALA A 9 -2.66 -4.22 -1.86
C ALA A 9 -2.69 -3.80 -3.33
N ASP A 10 -1.79 -2.93 -3.70
CA ASP A 10 -1.45 -2.62 -5.10
C ASP A 10 -2.68 -2.30 -5.98
N PRO A 11 -3.53 -1.32 -5.61
CA PRO A 11 -4.66 -0.90 -6.44
C PRO A 11 -4.22 -0.30 -7.77
N HIS A 12 -3.04 0.33 -7.82
CA HIS A 12 -2.45 0.94 -9.02
C HIS A 12 -3.45 1.76 -9.85
N LEU A 13 -4.27 2.56 -9.17
CA LEU A 13 -5.30 3.38 -9.81
C LEU A 13 -4.66 4.42 -10.73
N SER A 14 -5.22 4.59 -11.91
CA SER A 14 -4.77 5.54 -12.91
C SER A 14 -5.90 6.43 -13.41
N ILE A 15 -5.59 7.33 -14.35
CA ILE A 15 -6.59 8.17 -15.02
C ILE A 15 -7.51 7.27 -15.86
N GLU A 16 -8.82 7.53 -15.82
CA GLU A 16 -9.85 6.76 -16.54
C GLU A 16 -9.82 5.25 -16.27
N ASP A 17 -9.46 4.89 -15.03
CA ASP A 17 -9.25 3.51 -14.61
C ASP A 17 -10.57 2.79 -14.30
N PRO A 18 -10.89 1.66 -14.94
CA PRO A 18 -12.07 0.88 -14.59
C PRO A 18 -12.05 0.32 -13.16
N ALA A 19 -10.88 0.21 -12.53
CA ALA A 19 -10.76 -0.20 -11.13
C ALA A 19 -11.14 0.93 -10.15
N LEU A 20 -11.15 2.19 -10.56
CA LEU A 20 -11.46 3.32 -9.68
C LEU A 20 -12.89 3.24 -9.10
N PRO A 21 -13.96 3.04 -9.87
CA PRO A 21 -15.31 2.86 -9.32
C PRO A 21 -15.39 1.68 -8.36
N VAL A 22 -14.74 0.56 -8.67
CA VAL A 22 -14.69 -0.64 -7.82
C VAL A 22 -14.02 -0.32 -6.49
N PHE A 23 -12.89 0.40 -6.52
CA PHE A 23 -12.19 0.81 -5.31
C PHE A 23 -13.02 1.77 -4.44
N LEU A 24 -13.70 2.74 -5.06
CA LEU A 24 -14.57 3.67 -4.33
C LEU A 24 -15.78 2.95 -3.71
N THR A 25 -16.37 1.98 -4.42
CA THR A 25 -17.42 1.12 -3.87
C THR A 25 -16.91 0.33 -2.66
N TRP A 26 -15.72 -0.27 -2.76
CA TRP A 26 -15.09 -0.98 -1.65
C TRP A 26 -14.86 -0.09 -0.42
N LEU A 27 -14.49 1.18 -0.60
CA LEU A 27 -14.38 2.14 0.51
C LEU A 27 -15.74 2.40 1.19
N GLN A 28 -16.83 2.46 0.42
CA GLN A 28 -18.19 2.61 0.94
C GLN A 28 -18.62 1.35 1.72
N ASP A 29 -18.28 0.16 1.21
CA ASP A 29 -18.56 -1.11 1.89
C ASP A 29 -17.79 -1.22 3.20
N PHE A 30 -16.52 -0.81 3.21
CA PHE A 30 -15.73 -0.69 4.45
C PHE A 30 -16.40 0.24 5.47
N GLU A 31 -16.88 1.40 5.04
CA GLU A 31 -17.58 2.35 5.91
C GLU A 31 -18.84 1.73 6.52
N ARG A 32 -19.65 1.03 5.70
CA ARG A 32 -20.89 0.33 6.13
C ARG A 32 -20.58 -0.84 7.06
N ALA A 33 -19.54 -1.60 6.80
CA ALA A 33 -19.16 -2.76 7.61
C ALA A 33 -18.72 -2.39 9.03
N GLY A 34 -18.36 -1.14 9.26
CA GLY A 34 -18.02 -0.67 10.60
C GLY A 34 -16.62 -1.07 11.08
N ALA A 35 -15.79 -1.69 10.25
CA ALA A 35 -14.42 -2.05 10.60
C ALA A 35 -13.60 -0.83 11.04
N ARG A 36 -12.69 -1.03 12.00
CA ARG A 36 -11.96 0.07 12.63
C ARG A 36 -10.78 0.58 11.82
N HIS A 37 -10.04 -0.34 11.17
CA HIS A 37 -8.80 -0.05 10.49
C HIS A 37 -8.92 -0.32 8.99
N LEU A 38 -8.54 0.65 8.18
CA LEU A 38 -8.33 0.51 6.74
C LEU A 38 -6.84 0.55 6.48
N VAL A 39 -6.28 -0.52 5.91
CA VAL A 39 -4.84 -0.64 5.62
C VAL A 39 -4.64 -0.70 4.12
N LEU A 40 -3.88 0.24 3.58
CA LEU A 40 -3.46 0.26 2.18
C LEU A 40 -1.98 -0.11 2.13
N LEU A 41 -1.67 -1.23 1.46
CA LEU A 41 -0.30 -1.77 1.40
C LEU A 41 0.54 -1.12 0.28
N GLY A 42 0.40 0.18 0.09
CA GLY A 42 1.19 0.93 -0.89
C GLY A 42 0.70 0.82 -2.33
N ASP A 43 1.36 1.54 -3.20
CA ASP A 43 1.09 1.57 -4.64
C ASP A 43 -0.40 1.77 -4.95
N LEU A 44 -1.05 2.68 -4.19
CA LEU A 44 -2.47 2.99 -4.35
C LEU A 44 -2.76 3.52 -5.76
N PHE A 45 -1.86 4.34 -6.26
CA PHE A 45 -1.91 4.88 -7.61
C PHE A 45 -0.85 4.23 -8.50
N GLN A 46 -1.03 4.30 -9.82
CA GLN A 46 -0.02 3.87 -10.78
C GLN A 46 1.32 4.56 -10.53
N VAL A 47 1.26 5.84 -10.14
CA VAL A 47 2.35 6.58 -9.50
C VAL A 47 1.75 7.65 -8.60
N TRP A 48 2.30 7.81 -7.41
CA TRP A 48 2.06 8.95 -6.55
C TRP A 48 3.30 9.84 -6.50
N ILE A 49 3.15 11.12 -6.85
CA ILE A 49 4.19 12.13 -6.68
C ILE A 49 3.63 13.23 -5.79
N GLY A 50 4.07 13.26 -4.55
CA GLY A 50 3.64 14.24 -3.55
C GLY A 50 4.24 15.62 -3.79
N LEU A 51 3.86 16.25 -4.89
CA LEU A 51 4.14 17.64 -5.21
C LEU A 51 2.81 18.40 -5.30
N PRO A 52 2.74 19.67 -4.86
CA PRO A 52 1.48 20.40 -4.73
C PRO A 52 0.64 20.53 -6.01
N GLY A 53 1.26 20.43 -7.19
CA GLY A 53 0.59 20.53 -8.49
C GLY A 53 0.58 19.23 -9.30
N ALA A 54 0.95 18.10 -8.70
CA ALA A 54 1.09 16.84 -9.42
C ALA A 54 -0.14 15.91 -9.31
N GLN A 55 -1.12 16.25 -8.47
CA GLN A 55 -2.29 15.42 -8.24
C GLN A 55 -3.27 15.52 -9.42
N THR A 56 -3.85 14.37 -9.79
CA THR A 56 -4.96 14.30 -10.75
C THR A 56 -6.31 14.36 -10.01
N PRO A 57 -7.42 14.73 -10.70
CA PRO A 57 -8.75 14.72 -10.09
C PRO A 57 -9.14 13.35 -9.51
N GLU A 58 -8.73 12.25 -10.15
CA GLU A 58 -8.97 10.88 -9.68
C GLU A 58 -8.25 10.62 -8.35
N GLN A 59 -6.97 11.03 -8.27
CA GLN A 59 -6.19 10.91 -7.03
C GLN A 59 -6.81 11.74 -5.91
N GLU A 60 -7.23 12.98 -6.19
CA GLU A 60 -7.90 13.83 -5.23
C GLU A 60 -9.22 13.25 -4.75
N SER A 61 -10.01 12.63 -5.63
CA SER A 61 -11.28 11.99 -5.26
C SER A 61 -11.08 10.83 -4.28
N VAL A 62 -10.11 9.97 -4.54
CA VAL A 62 -9.75 8.84 -3.66
C VAL A 62 -9.24 9.34 -2.31
N LEU A 63 -8.30 10.29 -2.32
CA LEU A 63 -7.74 10.83 -1.08
C LEU A 63 -8.79 11.58 -0.25
N THR A 64 -9.74 12.25 -0.90
CA THR A 64 -10.88 12.89 -0.23
C THR A 64 -11.76 11.84 0.46
N ALA A 65 -12.04 10.71 -0.21
CA ALA A 65 -12.80 9.62 0.39
C ALA A 65 -12.07 9.02 1.60
N LEU A 66 -10.76 8.77 1.48
CA LEU A 66 -9.94 8.27 2.60
C LEU A 66 -9.88 9.24 3.77
N SER A 67 -9.71 10.54 3.48
CA SER A 67 -9.71 11.59 4.50
C SER A 67 -11.06 11.67 5.21
N ARG A 68 -12.17 11.54 4.50
CA ARG A 68 -13.52 11.50 5.07
C ARG A 68 -13.67 10.32 6.03
N LEU A 69 -13.26 9.12 5.63
CA LEU A 69 -13.27 7.93 6.50
C LEU A 69 -12.49 8.17 7.79
N ALA A 70 -11.30 8.76 7.67
CA ALA A 70 -10.45 9.05 8.81
C ALA A 70 -11.06 10.11 9.74
N LYS A 71 -11.68 11.17 9.20
CA LYS A 71 -12.43 12.17 9.98
C LYS A 71 -13.65 11.60 10.67
N ASN A 72 -14.28 10.57 10.09
CA ASN A 72 -15.39 9.82 10.66
C ASN A 72 -14.95 8.76 11.70
N GLY A 73 -13.70 8.85 12.19
CA GLY A 73 -13.18 8.02 13.27
C GLY A 73 -12.58 6.67 12.84
N ARG A 74 -12.49 6.39 11.53
CA ARG A 74 -11.77 5.21 11.05
C ARG A 74 -10.26 5.48 11.07
N LYS A 75 -9.47 4.46 11.38
CA LYS A 75 -8.01 4.56 11.30
C LYS A 75 -7.57 4.16 9.90
N VAL A 76 -7.21 5.14 9.09
CA VAL A 76 -6.67 4.92 7.75
C VAL A 76 -5.15 4.90 7.82
N ILE A 77 -4.55 3.76 7.47
CA ILE A 77 -3.11 3.50 7.46
C ILE A 77 -2.70 3.29 6.00
N TYR A 78 -1.75 4.10 5.55
CA TYR A 78 -1.15 4.02 4.23
C TYR A 78 0.32 3.64 4.36
N LEU A 79 0.69 2.46 3.89
CA LEU A 79 2.07 1.99 3.86
C LEU A 79 2.70 2.40 2.53
N ALA A 80 3.88 3.02 2.57
CA ALA A 80 4.50 3.55 1.36
C ALA A 80 5.07 2.42 0.48
N GLY A 81 4.58 2.30 -0.74
CA GLY A 81 5.05 1.35 -1.75
C GLY A 81 6.17 1.92 -2.62
N ASN A 82 6.63 1.15 -3.62
CA ASN A 82 7.74 1.56 -4.49
C ASN A 82 7.36 2.64 -5.52
N ARG A 83 6.08 2.88 -5.75
CA ARG A 83 5.56 3.92 -6.65
C ARG A 83 5.08 5.18 -5.93
N ASP A 84 5.31 5.23 -4.62
CA ASP A 84 4.87 6.32 -3.75
C ASP A 84 6.04 7.25 -3.42
N TYR A 85 6.07 8.43 -4.05
CA TYR A 85 7.13 9.42 -3.87
C TYR A 85 6.64 10.61 -3.05
N PHE A 86 7.47 11.11 -2.14
CA PHE A 86 7.23 12.32 -1.34
C PHE A 86 5.93 12.29 -0.56
N MET A 87 5.78 11.23 0.23
CA MET A 87 4.55 10.93 0.99
C MET A 87 4.13 12.01 1.99
N GLU A 88 5.02 12.96 2.31
CA GLU A 88 4.74 14.08 3.21
C GLU A 88 3.60 14.96 2.71
N GLU A 89 3.35 15.00 1.40
CA GLU A 89 2.22 15.75 0.83
C GLU A 89 0.86 15.18 1.27
N LEU A 90 0.79 13.90 1.62
CA LEU A 90 -0.43 13.31 2.18
C LEU A 90 -0.87 13.90 3.51
N ALA A 91 0.00 14.65 4.20
CA ALA A 91 -0.39 15.41 5.40
C ALA A 91 -1.55 16.39 5.15
N ARG A 92 -1.73 16.86 3.91
CA ARG A 92 -2.88 17.67 3.50
C ARG A 92 -4.22 16.93 3.62
N TRP A 93 -4.17 15.61 3.58
CA TRP A 93 -5.31 14.70 3.66
C TRP A 93 -5.45 14.09 5.05
N SER A 94 -4.82 14.73 6.06
CA SER A 94 -4.91 14.31 7.46
C SER A 94 -6.38 14.03 7.88
N PRO A 95 -6.63 13.01 8.73
CA PRO A 95 -5.66 12.28 9.53
C PRO A 95 -5.25 10.90 8.98
N ILE A 96 -4.86 10.77 7.72
CA ILE A 96 -4.29 9.53 7.17
C ILE A 96 -2.89 9.30 7.77
N ARG A 97 -2.66 8.13 8.36
CA ARG A 97 -1.34 7.75 8.89
C ARG A 97 -0.49 7.13 7.79
N VAL A 98 0.65 7.74 7.48
CA VAL A 98 1.65 7.19 6.56
C VAL A 98 2.81 6.59 7.35
N CYS A 99 3.24 5.37 7.00
CA CYS A 99 4.39 4.70 7.61
C CYS A 99 4.93 3.60 6.67
N ASP A 100 6.13 3.08 6.97
CA ASP A 100 6.72 1.98 6.20
C ASP A 100 6.14 0.62 6.61
N HIS A 101 5.74 0.47 7.87
CA HIS A 101 5.05 -0.71 8.39
C HIS A 101 4.08 -0.34 9.51
N TRP A 102 3.15 -1.24 9.77
CA TRP A 102 2.19 -1.10 10.86
C TRP A 102 1.83 -2.45 11.47
N ASP A 103 1.78 -2.51 12.80
CA ASP A 103 1.40 -3.70 13.54
C ASP A 103 -0.01 -3.60 14.08
N LEU A 104 -0.80 -4.62 13.82
CA LEU A 104 -2.10 -4.83 14.42
C LEU A 104 -1.97 -5.88 15.54
N VAL A 105 -2.29 -5.45 16.75
CA VAL A 105 -2.48 -6.38 17.87
C VAL A 105 -3.96 -6.75 17.91
N THR A 106 -4.25 -8.04 17.85
CA THR A 106 -5.62 -8.57 17.88
C THR A 106 -6.04 -8.89 19.31
N GLU A 107 -7.32 -9.21 19.52
CA GLU A 107 -7.82 -9.72 20.81
C GLU A 107 -7.38 -11.17 21.06
N GLY A 108 -6.96 -11.88 20.01
CA GLY A 108 -6.33 -13.20 20.07
C GLY A 108 -4.80 -13.11 20.19
N PRO A 109 -4.09 -14.21 19.99
CA PRO A 109 -2.62 -14.26 20.11
C PRO A 109 -1.87 -13.66 18.91
N ALA A 110 -2.58 -13.17 17.90
CA ALA A 110 -1.96 -12.70 16.68
C ALA A 110 -1.50 -11.24 16.81
N ARG A 111 -0.21 -11.03 16.50
CA ARG A 111 0.35 -9.72 16.18
C ARG A 111 0.75 -9.72 14.71
N ILE A 112 0.04 -8.94 13.92
CA ILE A 112 0.12 -8.97 12.46
C ILE A 112 0.88 -7.74 11.97
N ARG A 113 2.01 -7.94 11.30
CA ARG A 113 2.77 -6.91 10.61
C ARG A 113 2.20 -6.69 9.21
N PHE A 114 1.95 -5.45 8.86
CA PHE A 114 1.61 -5.02 7.50
C PHE A 114 2.79 -4.22 6.94
N GLU A 115 3.27 -4.61 5.76
CA GLU A 115 4.29 -3.89 4.99
C GLU A 115 3.97 -3.96 3.50
N HIS A 116 4.47 -3.00 2.70
CA HIS A 116 4.33 -3.12 1.25
C HIS A 116 5.13 -4.34 0.73
N GLY A 117 6.39 -4.49 1.11
CA GLY A 117 7.22 -5.65 0.78
C GLY A 117 8.39 -5.35 -0.16
N ASP A 118 8.46 -4.18 -0.75
CA ASP A 118 9.54 -3.78 -1.68
C ASP A 118 10.93 -3.74 -1.03
N LEU A 119 11.00 -3.54 0.28
CA LEU A 119 12.25 -3.49 1.05
C LEU A 119 12.75 -4.86 1.53
N ILE A 120 12.00 -5.93 1.28
CA ILE A 120 12.42 -7.28 1.68
C ILE A 120 13.62 -7.75 0.86
N ASN A 121 13.64 -7.44 -0.45
CA ASN A 121 14.77 -7.79 -1.31
C ASN A 121 15.98 -6.87 -1.07
N THR A 122 16.70 -7.12 0.02
CA THR A 122 17.90 -6.34 0.39
C THR A 122 19.09 -6.61 -0.53
N SER A 123 19.05 -7.62 -1.38
CA SER A 123 20.11 -7.90 -2.37
C SER A 123 20.02 -7.00 -3.60
N ASP A 124 18.88 -6.37 -3.89
CA ASP A 124 18.75 -5.38 -4.97
C ASP A 124 19.27 -3.99 -4.55
N ALA A 125 20.61 -3.89 -4.46
CA ALA A 125 21.27 -2.65 -4.08
C ALA A 125 21.00 -1.49 -5.06
N ASN A 126 20.68 -1.78 -6.33
CA ASN A 126 20.35 -0.75 -7.32
C ASN A 126 18.99 -0.15 -7.05
N TYR A 127 17.98 -0.99 -6.77
CA TYR A 127 16.67 -0.54 -6.35
C TYR A 127 16.73 0.29 -5.06
N LEU A 128 17.43 -0.21 -4.03
CA LEU A 128 17.52 0.48 -2.74
C LEU A 128 18.16 1.87 -2.88
N ARG A 129 19.26 1.98 -3.64
CA ARG A 129 19.90 3.28 -3.94
C ARG A 129 18.99 4.21 -4.73
N TRP A 130 18.27 3.68 -5.74
CA TRP A 130 17.29 4.45 -6.51
C TRP A 130 16.15 4.94 -5.61
N ARG A 131 15.62 4.08 -4.73
CA ARG A 131 14.55 4.42 -3.79
C ARG A 131 14.97 5.54 -2.86
N GLU A 132 16.16 5.47 -2.30
CA GLU A 132 16.72 6.51 -1.43
C GLU A 132 16.91 7.83 -2.18
N PHE A 133 17.56 7.79 -3.34
CA PHE A 133 17.80 8.97 -4.16
C PHE A 133 16.51 9.64 -4.61
N SER A 134 15.57 8.87 -5.19
CA SER A 134 14.33 9.41 -5.76
C SER A 134 13.40 10.03 -4.71
N ARG A 135 13.54 9.64 -3.45
CA ARG A 135 12.77 10.19 -2.31
C ARG A 135 13.52 11.23 -1.49
N ALA A 136 14.75 11.56 -1.89
CA ALA A 136 15.54 12.54 -1.17
C ALA A 136 14.86 13.92 -1.15
N ARG A 137 14.93 14.61 0.00
CA ARG A 137 14.37 15.95 0.16
C ARG A 137 14.93 16.96 -0.84
N THR A 138 16.18 16.80 -1.26
CA THR A 138 16.82 17.63 -2.29
C THR A 138 16.17 17.46 -3.64
N VAL A 139 15.87 16.22 -4.05
CA VAL A 139 15.16 15.89 -5.29
C VAL A 139 13.75 16.46 -5.25
N ARG A 140 13.02 16.29 -4.13
CA ARG A 140 11.69 16.91 -3.94
C ARG A 140 11.75 18.42 -4.10
N ARG A 141 12.69 19.11 -3.45
CA ARG A 141 12.84 20.58 -3.55
C ARG A 141 13.10 21.03 -4.99
N LEU A 142 13.93 20.28 -5.73
CA LEU A 142 14.21 20.58 -7.13
C LEU A 142 12.93 20.50 -7.97
N PHE A 143 12.13 19.46 -7.80
CA PHE A 143 10.86 19.30 -8.53
C PHE A 143 9.80 20.32 -8.10
N GLN A 144 9.82 20.81 -6.88
CA GLN A 144 8.93 21.88 -6.42
C GLN A 144 9.19 23.23 -7.11
N LEU A 145 10.36 23.42 -7.74
CA LEU A 145 10.66 24.61 -8.55
C LEU A 145 9.91 24.61 -9.89
N LEU A 146 9.40 23.47 -10.33
CA LEU A 146 8.59 23.39 -11.55
C LEU A 146 7.22 24.04 -11.31
N PRO A 147 6.67 24.76 -12.30
CA PRO A 147 5.28 25.21 -12.23
C PRO A 147 4.33 24.01 -12.17
N ALA A 148 3.11 24.19 -11.65
CA ALA A 148 2.13 23.11 -11.43
C ALA A 148 1.91 22.24 -12.70
N GLU A 149 1.79 22.85 -13.87
CA GLU A 149 1.69 22.12 -15.14
C GLU A 149 2.91 21.25 -15.43
N GLY A 150 4.12 21.71 -15.07
CA GLY A 150 5.35 20.94 -15.19
C GLY A 150 5.39 19.74 -14.25
N GLN A 151 4.93 19.92 -13.02
CA GLN A 151 4.80 18.84 -12.03
C GLN A 151 3.80 17.78 -12.52
N LEU A 152 2.64 18.19 -13.04
CA LEU A 152 1.62 17.28 -13.57
C LEU A 152 2.12 16.54 -14.83
N ARG A 153 2.83 17.21 -15.75
CA ARG A 153 3.44 16.56 -16.91
C ARG A 153 4.47 15.53 -16.51
N LEU A 154 5.29 15.82 -15.49
CA LEU A 154 6.24 14.86 -14.93
C LEU A 154 5.53 13.64 -14.37
N ALA A 155 4.48 13.84 -13.57
CA ALA A 155 3.69 12.75 -13.00
C ALA A 155 3.13 11.83 -14.09
N ARG A 156 2.45 12.40 -15.10
CA ARG A 156 1.91 11.64 -16.24
C ARG A 156 2.99 10.90 -17.05
N HIS A 157 4.15 11.54 -17.26
CA HIS A 157 5.25 10.88 -17.96
C HIS A 157 5.79 9.66 -17.20
N LEU A 158 5.97 9.79 -15.89
CA LEU A 158 6.42 8.69 -15.04
C LEU A 158 5.35 7.60 -14.95
N GLU A 159 4.06 7.94 -14.84
CA GLU A 159 2.96 7.00 -14.88
C GLU A 159 2.99 6.15 -16.15
N GLY A 160 3.11 6.77 -17.33
CA GLY A 160 3.18 6.07 -18.60
C GLY A 160 4.40 5.13 -18.71
N ARG A 161 5.55 5.52 -18.15
CA ARG A 161 6.75 4.67 -18.12
C ARG A 161 6.61 3.49 -17.16
N LEU A 162 6.00 3.71 -15.99
CA LEU A 162 5.87 2.69 -14.96
C LEU A 162 4.74 1.70 -15.25
N ALA A 163 3.74 2.07 -16.04
CA ALA A 163 2.64 1.20 -16.42
C ALA A 163 3.10 -0.13 -17.06
N GLY A 164 4.18 -0.11 -17.85
CA GLY A 164 4.74 -1.30 -18.50
C GLY A 164 5.68 -2.14 -17.64
N THR A 165 6.11 -1.68 -16.45
CA THR A 165 7.16 -2.35 -15.67
C THR A 165 6.65 -3.43 -14.70
N ASN A 166 5.35 -3.58 -14.53
CA ASN A 166 4.74 -4.57 -13.63
C ASN A 166 5.12 -6.02 -13.93
N ALA A 167 5.49 -6.33 -15.18
CA ALA A 167 5.82 -7.68 -15.60
C ALA A 167 7.26 -8.11 -15.26
N ALA A 168 8.21 -7.17 -15.18
CA ALA A 168 9.63 -7.48 -15.03
C ALA A 168 10.03 -7.92 -13.61
N TYR A 169 9.31 -7.49 -12.58
CA TYR A 169 9.60 -7.86 -11.18
C TYR A 169 9.11 -9.25 -10.80
N LYS A 170 8.29 -9.91 -11.61
CA LYS A 170 7.70 -11.24 -11.32
C LYS A 170 8.72 -12.41 -11.42
N SER A 171 9.96 -12.17 -11.85
CA SER A 171 10.92 -13.25 -12.16
C SER A 171 11.78 -13.70 -10.97
N TYR A 172 11.90 -12.93 -9.90
CA TYR A 172 12.72 -13.26 -8.74
C TYR A 172 11.96 -13.11 -7.43
N PHE A 173 11.79 -14.20 -6.72
CA PHE A 173 11.23 -14.21 -5.37
C PHE A 173 12.37 -14.31 -4.34
N PRO A 174 12.55 -13.33 -3.42
CA PRO A 174 13.71 -13.26 -2.54
C PRO A 174 13.56 -14.17 -1.31
N GLU A 175 13.62 -15.50 -1.49
CA GLU A 175 13.37 -16.48 -0.42
C GLU A 175 14.34 -16.32 0.76
N ARG A 176 15.61 -16.05 0.47
CA ARG A 176 16.66 -15.89 1.49
C ARG A 176 16.41 -14.65 2.33
N GLU A 177 16.14 -13.54 1.68
CA GLU A 177 15.89 -12.24 2.32
C GLU A 177 14.59 -12.29 3.13
N LEU A 178 13.57 -12.98 2.59
CA LEU A 178 12.32 -13.22 3.30
C LEU A 178 12.53 -14.01 4.59
N SER A 179 13.41 -15.04 4.58
CA SER A 179 13.75 -15.80 5.77
C SER A 179 14.46 -14.94 6.82
N VAL A 180 15.40 -14.08 6.40
CA VAL A 180 16.08 -13.13 7.31
C VAL A 180 15.08 -12.15 7.92
N TRP A 181 14.19 -11.59 7.09
CA TRP A 181 13.14 -10.68 7.53
C TRP A 181 12.17 -11.36 8.51
N ALA A 182 11.73 -12.59 8.23
CA ALA A 182 10.83 -13.35 9.11
C ALA A 182 11.46 -13.64 10.48
N ARG A 183 12.77 -13.98 10.53
CA ARG A 183 13.50 -14.13 11.81
C ARG A 183 13.48 -12.87 12.65
N ARG A 184 13.68 -11.71 12.00
CA ARG A 184 13.60 -10.42 12.68
C ARG A 184 12.20 -10.18 13.24
N LEU A 185 11.15 -10.42 12.45
CA LEU A 185 9.76 -10.29 12.89
C LEU A 185 9.45 -11.15 14.11
N LYS A 186 9.92 -12.43 14.08
CA LYS A 186 9.75 -13.34 15.21
C LYS A 186 10.43 -12.81 16.49
N ALA A 187 11.64 -12.25 16.36
CA ALA A 187 12.35 -11.64 17.49
C ALA A 187 11.60 -10.41 18.05
N GLU A 188 10.85 -9.70 17.21
CA GLU A 188 9.98 -8.57 17.59
C GLU A 188 8.62 -9.03 18.17
N GLY A 189 8.37 -10.35 18.26
CA GLY A 189 7.11 -10.93 18.77
C GLY A 189 5.98 -10.89 17.75
N VAL A 190 6.27 -10.70 16.47
CA VAL A 190 5.31 -10.77 15.37
C VAL A 190 5.20 -12.23 14.90
N ASN A 191 3.99 -12.74 14.82
CA ASN A 191 3.73 -14.13 14.42
C ASN A 191 2.95 -14.27 13.11
N SER A 192 2.47 -13.16 12.56
CA SER A 192 1.81 -13.10 11.26
C SER A 192 2.21 -11.84 10.52
N ALA A 193 2.28 -11.89 9.19
CA ALA A 193 2.55 -10.74 8.35
C ALA A 193 1.71 -10.73 7.07
N VAL A 194 1.42 -9.54 6.55
CA VAL A 194 0.67 -9.32 5.31
C VAL A 194 1.48 -8.41 4.40
N LEU A 195 1.71 -8.85 3.17
CA LEU A 195 2.55 -8.18 2.19
C LEU A 195 1.80 -7.95 0.87
N GLY A 196 2.01 -6.80 0.23
CA GLY A 196 1.68 -6.49 -1.15
C GLY A 196 2.86 -6.76 -2.08
N HIS A 197 3.08 -5.87 -3.07
CA HIS A 197 4.24 -5.78 -3.97
C HIS A 197 4.48 -7.00 -4.88
N PHE A 198 4.39 -8.20 -4.34
CA PHE A 198 4.66 -9.45 -5.07
C PHE A 198 3.50 -9.88 -5.96
N HIS A 199 2.31 -9.31 -5.77
CA HIS A 199 1.07 -9.63 -6.50
C HIS A 199 0.74 -11.13 -6.48
N LEU A 200 0.96 -11.79 -5.35
CA LEU A 200 0.73 -13.22 -5.18
C LEU A 200 -0.47 -13.45 -4.26
N ASN A 201 -1.29 -14.45 -4.61
CA ASN A 201 -2.29 -14.97 -3.68
C ASN A 201 -1.72 -16.23 -3.01
N ARG A 202 -0.91 -16.05 -1.99
CA ARG A 202 -0.16 -17.14 -1.37
C ARG A 202 0.03 -16.92 0.12
N VAL A 203 0.01 -18.01 0.89
CA VAL A 203 0.44 -18.03 2.29
C VAL A 203 1.65 -18.95 2.40
N VAL A 204 2.69 -18.48 3.07
CA VAL A 204 3.87 -19.28 3.40
C VAL A 204 4.14 -19.19 4.91
N ARG A 205 4.80 -20.21 5.46
CA ARG A 205 5.30 -20.16 6.83
C ARG A 205 6.81 -20.18 6.80
N GLN A 206 7.42 -19.11 7.32
CA GLN A 206 8.86 -18.91 7.30
C GLN A 206 9.33 -18.56 8.72
N GLU A 207 10.34 -19.28 9.25
CA GLU A 207 10.91 -19.07 10.59
C GLU A 207 9.86 -19.02 11.74
N GLY A 208 8.70 -19.67 11.52
CA GLY A 208 7.58 -19.67 12.48
C GLY A 208 6.62 -18.49 12.37
N VAL A 209 6.83 -17.58 11.41
CA VAL A 209 5.90 -16.50 11.04
C VAL A 209 5.04 -16.93 9.87
N GLU A 210 3.73 -16.73 9.97
CA GLU A 210 2.83 -16.92 8.84
C GLU A 210 2.80 -15.65 7.98
N ILE A 211 3.16 -15.76 6.71
CA ILE A 211 3.28 -14.63 5.79
C ILE A 211 2.25 -14.80 4.68
N ARG A 212 1.33 -13.85 4.59
CA ARG A 212 0.33 -13.76 3.54
C ARG A 212 0.73 -12.71 2.52
N PHE A 213 0.85 -13.11 1.28
CA PHE A 213 0.97 -12.24 0.12
C PHE A 213 -0.41 -11.95 -0.42
N LEU A 214 -0.72 -10.69 -0.66
CA LEU A 214 -1.98 -10.30 -1.26
C LEU A 214 -1.85 -10.18 -2.77
N PRO A 215 -2.88 -10.63 -3.52
CA PRO A 215 -2.97 -10.35 -4.93
C PRO A 215 -3.20 -8.85 -5.17
N GLN A 216 -2.97 -8.42 -6.38
CA GLN A 216 -3.22 -7.07 -6.81
C GLN A 216 -4.72 -6.77 -6.79
N PHE A 217 -5.15 -5.76 -6.02
CA PHE A 217 -6.55 -5.36 -5.94
C PHE A 217 -7.12 -4.99 -7.31
N ARG A 218 -6.31 -4.30 -8.14
CA ARG A 218 -6.71 -3.87 -9.49
C ARG A 218 -7.24 -5.00 -10.36
N GLU A 219 -6.57 -6.16 -10.36
CA GLU A 219 -6.90 -7.28 -11.25
C GLU A 219 -8.02 -8.15 -10.68
N GLU A 220 -7.95 -8.44 -9.39
CA GLU A 220 -8.81 -9.44 -8.77
C GLU A 220 -10.00 -8.83 -8.00
N GLY A 221 -9.93 -7.53 -7.63
CA GLY A 221 -10.91 -6.89 -6.76
C GLY A 221 -10.97 -7.56 -5.37
N VAL A 222 -9.83 -8.14 -4.90
CA VAL A 222 -9.77 -8.90 -3.66
C VAL A 222 -9.12 -8.06 -2.57
N HIS A 223 -9.68 -8.16 -1.37
CA HIS A 223 -9.15 -7.54 -0.16
C HIS A 223 -9.10 -8.54 1.00
N LEU A 224 -8.26 -8.26 1.98
CA LEU A 224 -8.17 -9.04 3.20
C LEU A 224 -9.06 -8.44 4.28
N ARG A 225 -9.82 -9.27 4.98
CA ARG A 225 -10.48 -8.94 6.24
C ARG A 225 -9.78 -9.63 7.39
N VAL A 226 -9.56 -8.91 8.45
CA VAL A 226 -8.99 -9.43 9.70
C VAL A 226 -10.02 -9.28 10.79
N ALA A 227 -10.44 -10.38 11.39
CA ALA A 227 -11.36 -10.42 12.49
C ALA A 227 -10.66 -10.04 13.82
N ARG A 228 -11.43 -9.80 14.89
CA ARG A 228 -10.89 -9.40 16.20
C ARG A 228 -9.95 -10.45 16.82
N ASP A 229 -10.22 -11.73 16.58
CA ASP A 229 -9.39 -12.85 17.03
C ASP A 229 -8.10 -13.05 16.20
N GLY A 230 -7.96 -12.31 15.09
CA GLY A 230 -6.84 -12.39 14.17
C GLY A 230 -7.07 -13.31 12.97
N ALA A 231 -8.25 -13.91 12.84
CA ALA A 231 -8.58 -14.71 11.65
C ALA A 231 -8.54 -13.83 10.38
N GLN A 232 -7.93 -14.35 9.32
CA GLN A 232 -7.71 -13.64 8.07
C GLN A 232 -8.50 -14.30 6.93
N THR A 233 -9.35 -13.52 6.26
CA THR A 233 -10.20 -14.02 5.17
C THR A 233 -10.09 -13.10 3.95
N LEU A 234 -9.79 -13.68 2.78
CA LEU A 234 -9.88 -12.95 1.50
C LEU A 234 -11.33 -12.82 1.05
N ARG A 235 -11.69 -11.66 0.53
CA ARG A 235 -13.03 -11.37 -0.01
C ARG A 235 -12.91 -10.61 -1.33
N GLY A 236 -13.73 -10.97 -2.30
CA GLY A 236 -13.94 -10.16 -3.50
C GLY A 236 -14.84 -8.96 -3.21
N VAL A 237 -14.65 -7.88 -3.95
CA VAL A 237 -15.60 -6.76 -3.99
C VAL A 237 -16.80 -7.21 -4.82
N GLU A 238 -18.00 -7.04 -4.29
CA GLU A 238 -19.23 -7.26 -5.04
C GLU A 238 -19.31 -6.20 -6.17
N ARG A 239 -19.45 -6.67 -7.40
CA ARG A 239 -19.50 -5.81 -8.61
C ARG A 239 -20.93 -5.47 -8.97
#